data_e47392f7741e2b4485e5460dd85dae53
#
_entry.id   e47392f7741e2b4485e5460dd85dae53
#
_cell.length_a   1.000
_cell.length_b   1.000
_cell.length_c   1.000
_cell.angle_alpha   90.00
_cell.angle_beta   90.00
_cell.angle_gamma   90.00
#
_symmetry.space_group_name_H-M   'P 1'
#
loop_
_entity.id
_entity.type
_entity.pdbx_description
1 polymer ?
#
loop_
_entity_poly.entity_id
_entity_poly.type
_entity_poly.pdbx_seq_one_letter_code
_entity_poly.pdbx_strand_id
1 'polypeptide(L)'
;MLDATWGEGADVVIEAAGAAAAISEGLDLARVGGRYVIAGHYTDVGDSQVNAHQQINRKHLEIRGCWGSEARHFLRALSILERHPSIPFRKIGSRRYGLGQLNEALADAEAMRIPKALVDPWQ
;
A
#
# COMPACT_ATOMS: atom_id res chain seq x y z
N MET A 1 9.29 4.67 -14.59
CA MET A 1 10.21 4.68 -13.42
C MET A 1 11.68 4.51 -13.83
N LEU A 2 12.05 3.49 -14.62
CA LEU A 2 13.45 3.30 -15.06
C LEU A 2 14.00 4.52 -15.80
N ASP A 3 13.20 5.16 -16.64
CA ASP A 3 13.62 6.40 -17.33
C ASP A 3 13.95 7.55 -16.38
N ALA A 4 13.21 7.65 -15.26
CA ALA A 4 13.44 8.68 -14.24
C ALA A 4 14.67 8.39 -13.35
N THR A 5 15.21 7.19 -13.42
CA THR A 5 16.36 6.73 -12.62
C THR A 5 17.53 6.30 -13.51
N TRP A 6 17.55 6.72 -14.77
CA TRP A 6 18.64 6.46 -15.74
C TRP A 6 18.87 4.96 -15.97
N GLY A 7 17.83 4.16 -15.78
CA GLY A 7 17.85 2.71 -15.89
C GLY A 7 18.28 1.95 -14.63
N GLU A 8 18.70 2.64 -13.57
CA GLU A 8 19.20 2.00 -12.35
C GLU A 8 18.09 1.39 -11.48
N GLY A 9 16.90 2.00 -11.43
CA GLY A 9 15.81 1.62 -10.56
C GLY A 9 15.74 2.48 -9.27
N ALA A 10 14.80 2.15 -8.39
CA ALA A 10 14.54 2.92 -7.17
C ALA A 10 15.35 2.43 -5.98
N ASP A 11 15.83 3.36 -5.13
CA ASP A 11 16.48 3.04 -3.84
C ASP A 11 15.57 2.27 -2.90
N VAL A 12 14.28 2.66 -2.86
CA VAL A 12 13.25 2.04 -2.04
C VAL A 12 11.99 1.84 -2.88
N VAL A 13 11.50 0.62 -2.88
CA VAL A 13 10.21 0.26 -3.47
C VAL A 13 9.27 -0.18 -2.35
N ILE A 14 8.04 0.33 -2.36
CA ILE A 14 7.00 -0.05 -1.40
C ILE A 14 5.84 -0.64 -2.20
N GLU A 15 5.58 -1.92 -2.00
CA GLU A 15 4.40 -2.59 -2.53
C GLU A 15 3.23 -2.34 -1.59
N ALA A 16 2.16 -1.73 -2.12
CA ALA A 16 0.95 -1.39 -1.38
C ALA A 16 -0.33 -1.77 -2.15
N ALA A 17 -0.20 -2.53 -3.23
CA ALA A 17 -1.33 -2.96 -4.06
C ALA A 17 -1.97 -4.26 -3.57
N GLY A 18 -1.20 -5.15 -2.92
CA GLY A 18 -1.67 -6.44 -2.43
C GLY A 18 -2.02 -7.44 -3.54
N ALA A 19 -1.46 -7.27 -4.73
CA ALA A 19 -1.65 -8.19 -5.86
C ALA A 19 -0.42 -9.07 -6.05
N ALA A 20 -0.60 -10.36 -6.31
CA ALA A 20 0.50 -11.32 -6.50
C ALA A 20 1.53 -10.86 -7.56
N ALA A 21 1.07 -10.27 -8.66
CA ALA A 21 1.93 -9.75 -9.72
C ALA A 21 2.79 -8.56 -9.27
N ALA A 22 2.31 -7.75 -8.32
CA ALA A 22 3.03 -6.57 -7.83
C ALA A 22 4.32 -6.93 -7.09
N ILE A 23 4.44 -8.15 -6.57
CA ILE A 23 5.67 -8.62 -5.93
C ILE A 23 6.82 -8.68 -6.93
N SER A 24 6.63 -9.38 -8.04
CA SER A 24 7.67 -9.51 -9.08
C SER A 24 7.99 -8.16 -9.72
N GLU A 25 6.97 -7.37 -10.04
CA GLU A 25 7.14 -6.02 -10.57
C GLU A 25 7.97 -5.12 -9.64
N GLY A 26 7.65 -5.13 -8.35
CA GLY A 26 8.37 -4.33 -7.36
C GLY A 26 9.84 -4.75 -7.20
N LEU A 27 10.13 -6.05 -7.27
CA LEU A 27 11.50 -6.56 -7.27
C LEU A 27 12.29 -6.06 -8.50
N ASP A 28 11.65 -5.98 -9.67
CA ASP A 28 12.28 -5.49 -10.89
C ASP A 28 12.55 -3.98 -10.84
N LEU A 29 11.68 -3.21 -10.21
CA LEU A 29 11.80 -1.76 -10.08
C LEU A 29 12.89 -1.30 -9.11
N ALA A 30 13.28 -2.15 -8.14
CA ALA A 30 14.34 -1.82 -7.20
C ALA A 30 15.72 -1.88 -7.85
N ARG A 31 16.60 -0.91 -7.54
CA ARG A 31 18.00 -0.94 -8.00
C ARG A 31 18.82 -2.00 -7.28
N VAL A 32 20.03 -2.22 -7.75
CA VAL A 32 21.05 -3.02 -7.04
C VAL A 32 21.36 -2.37 -5.67
N GLY A 33 21.36 -3.17 -4.59
CA GLY A 33 21.53 -2.71 -3.21
C GLY A 33 20.33 -1.92 -2.68
N GLY A 34 19.19 -1.97 -3.37
CA GLY A 34 17.96 -1.29 -2.95
C GLY A 34 17.20 -2.03 -1.85
N ARG A 35 16.12 -1.41 -1.41
CA ARG A 35 15.20 -1.98 -0.41
C ARG A 35 13.82 -2.18 -1.00
N TYR A 36 13.20 -3.34 -0.73
CA TYR A 36 11.84 -3.64 -1.10
C TYR A 36 10.99 -3.91 0.14
N VAL A 37 9.91 -3.15 0.33
CA VAL A 37 8.99 -3.28 1.46
C VAL A 37 7.65 -3.80 0.95
N ILE A 38 7.21 -4.94 1.45
CA ILE A 38 5.92 -5.55 1.12
C ILE A 38 4.93 -5.17 2.23
N ALA A 39 4.00 -4.27 1.93
CA ALA A 39 3.02 -3.74 2.86
C ALA A 39 1.57 -3.98 2.44
N GLY A 40 1.31 -4.28 1.14
CA GLY A 40 -0.03 -4.43 0.60
C GLY A 40 -0.66 -5.80 0.79
N HIS A 41 0.13 -6.86 1.02
CA HIS A 41 -0.34 -8.23 1.15
C HIS A 41 -1.01 -8.51 2.51
N TYR A 42 -2.16 -7.91 2.73
CA TYR A 42 -2.98 -8.09 3.93
C TYR A 42 -3.87 -9.32 3.87
N THR A 43 -4.15 -9.81 2.67
CA THR A 43 -4.95 -11.00 2.40
C THR A 43 -4.10 -11.95 1.58
N ASP A 44 -4.24 -13.24 1.83
CA ASP A 44 -3.63 -14.26 0.98
C ASP A 44 -4.33 -14.25 -0.39
N VAL A 45 -3.58 -13.88 -1.41
CA VAL A 45 -4.03 -13.83 -2.82
C VAL A 45 -3.35 -14.90 -3.66
N GLY A 46 -2.71 -15.87 -3.00
CA GLY A 46 -1.95 -16.95 -3.63
C GLY A 46 -0.47 -16.62 -3.86
N ASP A 47 0.20 -17.51 -4.56
CA ASP A 47 1.64 -17.46 -4.77
C ASP A 47 2.04 -16.36 -5.76
N SER A 48 3.21 -15.78 -5.52
CA SER A 48 3.86 -14.84 -6.43
C SER A 48 5.05 -15.51 -7.10
N GLN A 49 5.14 -15.40 -8.42
CA GLN A 49 6.26 -15.95 -9.17
C GLN A 49 7.48 -15.01 -9.08
N VAL A 50 8.58 -15.50 -8.53
CA VAL A 50 9.81 -14.74 -8.31
C VAL A 50 11.02 -15.51 -8.84
N ASN A 51 11.88 -14.86 -9.61
CA ASN A 51 13.20 -15.38 -9.92
C ASN A 51 14.21 -14.89 -8.89
N ALA A 52 14.41 -15.69 -7.84
CA ALA A 52 15.26 -15.33 -6.71
C ALA A 52 16.71 -14.97 -7.13
N HIS A 53 17.26 -15.65 -8.16
CA HIS A 53 18.61 -15.37 -8.64
C HIS A 53 18.71 -13.98 -9.26
N GLN A 54 17.80 -13.65 -10.18
CA GLN A 54 17.88 -12.39 -10.94
C GLN A 54 17.35 -11.20 -10.14
N GLN A 55 16.23 -11.38 -9.44
CA GLN A 55 15.49 -10.29 -8.83
C GLN A 55 15.97 -9.97 -7.40
N ILE A 56 16.57 -10.94 -6.70
CA ILE A 56 16.97 -10.78 -5.31
C ILE A 56 18.49 -10.87 -5.15
N ASN A 57 19.09 -12.05 -5.46
CA ASN A 57 20.50 -12.30 -5.16
C ASN A 57 21.44 -11.39 -5.94
N ARG A 58 21.27 -11.30 -7.27
CA ARG A 58 22.12 -10.43 -8.12
C ARG A 58 21.98 -8.96 -7.79
N LYS A 59 20.83 -8.56 -7.26
CA LYS A 59 20.58 -7.17 -6.84
C LYS A 59 20.99 -6.89 -5.40
N HIS A 60 21.36 -7.90 -4.60
CA HIS A 60 21.64 -7.73 -3.17
C HIS A 60 20.51 -6.99 -2.44
N LEU A 61 19.23 -7.32 -2.73
CA LEU A 61 18.08 -6.59 -2.18
C LEU A 61 17.88 -6.88 -0.70
N GLU A 62 17.55 -5.83 0.06
CA GLU A 62 16.94 -5.94 1.38
C GLU A 62 15.43 -6.03 1.23
N ILE A 63 14.82 -7.18 1.58
CA ILE A 63 13.38 -7.37 1.53
C ILE A 63 12.80 -7.35 2.94
N ARG A 64 11.74 -6.55 3.14
CA ARG A 64 11.04 -6.45 4.43
C ARG A 64 9.55 -6.68 4.26
N GLY A 65 8.99 -7.60 5.04
CA GLY A 65 7.55 -7.70 5.26
C GLY A 65 7.08 -6.65 6.27
N CYS A 66 5.84 -6.20 6.09
CA CYS A 66 5.16 -5.30 7.01
C CYS A 66 3.76 -5.86 7.28
N TRP A 67 3.50 -6.24 8.53
CA TRP A 67 2.22 -6.80 8.94
C TRP A 67 1.59 -5.99 10.06
N GLY A 68 0.33 -5.60 9.84
CA GLY A 68 -0.48 -4.95 10.86
C GLY A 68 0.01 -3.56 11.30
N SER A 69 -0.58 -3.08 12.37
CA SER A 69 -0.25 -1.82 13.00
C SER A 69 -0.22 -1.96 14.51
N GLU A 70 0.84 -1.47 15.14
CA GLU A 70 0.99 -1.42 16.59
C GLU A 70 0.50 -0.06 17.13
N ALA A 71 0.22 0.01 18.43
CA ALA A 71 -0.23 1.24 19.09
C ALA A 71 0.69 2.45 18.80
N ARG A 72 2.01 2.22 18.77
CA ARG A 72 2.98 3.27 18.41
C ARG A 72 2.76 3.87 17.02
N HIS A 73 2.29 3.06 16.05
CA HIS A 73 2.01 3.53 14.69
C HIS A 73 0.78 4.46 14.68
N PHE A 74 -0.25 4.14 15.46
CA PHE A 74 -1.42 5.01 15.64
C PHE A 74 -1.04 6.35 16.28
N LEU A 75 -0.27 6.33 17.38
CA LEU A 75 0.21 7.55 18.03
C LEU A 75 1.03 8.42 17.07
N ARG A 76 1.89 7.79 16.27
CA ARG A 76 2.68 8.51 15.26
C ARG A 76 1.81 9.09 14.16
N ALA A 77 0.79 8.35 13.70
CA ALA A 77 -0.17 8.85 12.72
C ALA A 77 -0.94 10.07 13.24
N LEU A 78 -1.44 10.03 14.48
CA LEU A 78 -2.07 11.18 15.12
C LEU A 78 -1.16 12.39 15.19
N SER A 79 0.11 12.19 15.56
CA SER A 79 1.12 13.26 15.59
C SER A 79 1.39 13.86 14.19
N ILE A 80 1.34 13.04 13.13
CA ILE A 80 1.45 13.52 11.73
C ILE A 80 0.23 14.36 11.36
N LEU A 81 -0.98 13.91 11.69
CA LEU A 81 -2.22 14.65 11.44
C LEU A 81 -2.19 16.03 12.10
N GLU A 82 -1.72 16.11 13.34
CA GLU A 82 -1.62 17.34 14.11
C GLU A 82 -0.60 18.31 13.51
N ARG A 83 0.57 17.82 13.12
CA ARG A 83 1.68 18.65 12.60
C ARG A 83 1.47 19.11 11.15
N HIS A 84 0.62 18.44 10.40
CA HIS A 84 0.40 18.72 8.98
C HIS A 84 -1.06 19.03 8.66
N PRO A 85 -1.66 20.09 9.23
CA PRO A 85 -3.08 20.42 9.04
C PRO A 85 -3.41 20.81 7.59
N SER A 86 -2.42 21.17 6.78
CA SER A 86 -2.59 21.47 5.36
C SER A 86 -2.85 20.23 4.50
N ILE A 87 -2.49 19.03 4.97
CA ILE A 87 -2.77 17.79 4.24
C ILE A 87 -4.25 17.44 4.42
N PRO A 88 -5.01 17.27 3.34
CA PRO A 88 -6.46 17.08 3.42
C PRO A 88 -6.85 15.63 3.78
N PHE A 89 -6.35 15.11 4.91
CA PHE A 89 -6.64 13.75 5.38
C PHE A 89 -8.13 13.44 5.51
N ARG A 90 -8.94 14.47 5.82
CA ARG A 90 -10.41 14.32 5.93
C ARG A 90 -11.08 13.90 4.61
N LYS A 91 -10.43 14.18 3.48
CA LYS A 91 -10.94 13.76 2.16
C LYS A 91 -10.81 12.27 1.90
N ILE A 92 -10.00 11.54 2.68
CA ILE A 92 -9.89 10.08 2.57
C ILE A 92 -11.22 9.40 2.90
N GLY A 93 -11.95 9.88 3.91
CA GLY A 93 -13.31 9.43 4.24
C GLY A 93 -14.37 10.25 3.50
N SER A 94 -14.38 10.22 2.18
CA SER A 94 -15.09 11.19 1.35
C SER A 94 -16.60 11.01 1.28
N ARG A 95 -17.12 9.80 1.58
CA ARG A 95 -18.57 9.54 1.52
C ARG A 95 -19.04 8.78 2.77
N ARG A 96 -20.13 9.27 3.34
CA ARG A 96 -20.85 8.61 4.45
C ARG A 96 -22.08 7.88 3.89
N TYR A 97 -22.38 6.74 4.51
CA TYR A 97 -23.50 5.88 4.19
C TYR A 97 -24.24 5.56 5.46
N GLY A 98 -25.56 5.53 5.44
CA GLY A 98 -26.34 4.96 6.51
C GLY A 98 -26.24 3.43 6.54
N LEU A 99 -26.69 2.82 7.63
CA LEU A 99 -26.62 1.36 7.80
C LEU A 99 -27.38 0.61 6.67
N GLY A 100 -28.53 1.15 6.24
CA GLY A 100 -29.29 0.60 5.11
C GLY A 100 -28.62 0.66 3.75
N GLN A 101 -27.52 1.42 3.63
CA GLN A 101 -26.74 1.59 2.40
C GLN A 101 -25.46 0.78 2.40
N LEU A 102 -25.30 -0.19 3.30
CA LEU A 102 -24.05 -0.97 3.43
C LEU A 102 -23.65 -1.66 2.13
N ASN A 103 -24.59 -2.24 1.39
CA ASN A 103 -24.30 -2.91 0.12
C ASN A 103 -23.83 -1.90 -0.96
N GLU A 104 -24.39 -0.69 -0.98
CA GLU A 104 -23.94 0.40 -1.86
C GLU A 104 -22.51 0.81 -1.48
N ALA A 105 -22.24 0.98 -0.20
CA ALA A 105 -20.90 1.33 0.31
C ALA A 105 -19.84 0.31 -0.10
N LEU A 106 -20.15 -1.00 0.01
CA LEU A 106 -19.26 -2.08 -0.40
C LEU A 106 -19.02 -2.07 -1.93
N ALA A 107 -20.09 -1.92 -2.72
CA ALA A 107 -19.99 -1.85 -4.18
C ALA A 107 -19.17 -0.63 -4.64
N ASP A 108 -19.31 0.52 -3.97
CA ASP A 108 -18.53 1.71 -4.27
C ASP A 108 -17.04 1.54 -3.91
N ALA A 109 -16.75 0.86 -2.82
CA ALA A 109 -15.38 0.57 -2.41
C ALA A 109 -14.72 -0.46 -3.35
N GLU A 110 -15.42 -1.54 -3.70
CA GLU A 110 -14.94 -2.58 -4.62
C GLU A 110 -14.65 -2.01 -6.02
N ALA A 111 -15.53 -1.16 -6.52
CA ALA A 111 -15.34 -0.47 -7.79
C ALA A 111 -14.35 0.70 -7.74
N MET A 112 -13.66 0.89 -6.61
CA MET A 112 -12.70 1.99 -6.37
C MET A 112 -13.24 3.39 -6.69
N ARG A 113 -14.57 3.59 -6.57
CA ARG A 113 -15.21 4.91 -6.75
C ARG A 113 -14.94 5.86 -5.60
N ILE A 114 -14.60 5.30 -4.44
CA ILE A 114 -14.26 6.03 -3.22
C ILE A 114 -13.03 5.40 -2.57
N PRO A 115 -12.14 6.19 -1.97
CA PRO A 115 -10.96 5.66 -1.28
C PRO A 115 -11.32 4.93 0.02
N LYS A 116 -12.41 5.35 0.71
CA LYS A 116 -12.87 4.75 1.96
C LYS A 116 -14.35 5.03 2.18
N ALA A 117 -15.15 3.98 2.41
CA ALA A 117 -16.52 4.11 2.87
C ALA A 117 -16.56 4.36 4.39
N LEU A 118 -17.34 5.33 4.82
CA LEU A 118 -17.67 5.56 6.22
C LEU A 118 -19.15 5.19 6.44
N VAL A 119 -19.40 4.21 7.29
CA VAL A 119 -20.77 3.82 7.66
C VAL A 119 -21.12 4.49 8.98
N ASP A 120 -22.19 5.27 8.96
CA ASP A 120 -22.76 5.89 10.15
C ASP A 120 -23.95 5.05 10.59
N PRO A 121 -23.85 4.30 11.71
CA PRO A 121 -24.92 3.41 12.15
C PRO A 121 -26.15 4.14 12.70
N TRP A 122 -26.07 5.47 12.83
CA TRP A 122 -27.15 6.31 13.37
C TRP A 122 -27.92 7.06 12.28
N GLN A 123 -27.59 6.82 11.00
CA GLN A 123 -28.31 7.34 9.82
C GLN A 123 -29.18 6.27 9.17
#